data_cf6d0120057adc2157a999821ffb9c6a
#
_entry.id   cf6d0120057adc2157a999821ffb9c6a
#
_cell.length_a   1.000
_cell.length_b   1.000
_cell.length_c   1.000
_cell.angle_alpha   90.00
_cell.angle_beta   90.00
_cell.angle_gamma   90.00
#
_symmetry.space_group_name_H-M   'P 1'
#
loop_
_entity.id
_entity.type
_entity.pdbx_description
1 polymer ?
#
loop_
_entity_poly.entity_id
_entity_poly.type
_entity_poly.pdbx_seq_one_letter_code
_entity_poly.pdbx_strand_id
1 'polypeptide(L)'
;MALHTEKTSTGLEANLAAALSYLLGFVTGIVFLLIEKENRFVRFHAFQSVLAFGAITLVWMLLNAVPLLGFVFGVLVIIPASAILWLVLMFKAYQGEEFRLPIVGPIAAERS
;
A
#
# COMPACT_ATOMS: atom_id res chain seq x y z
N MET A 1 -7.46 -3.01 -19.25
CA MET A 1 -6.37 -2.83 -18.28
C MET A 1 -5.37 -1.80 -18.79
N ALA A 2 -5.14 -0.77 -18.05
CA ALA A 2 -4.19 0.27 -18.42
C ALA A 2 -2.79 -0.12 -17.93
N LEU A 3 -1.81 -0.09 -18.84
CA LEU A 3 -0.43 -0.38 -18.49
C LEU A 3 0.37 0.92 -18.43
N HIS A 4 1.09 1.11 -17.35
CA HIS A 4 1.97 2.25 -17.14
C HIS A 4 3.40 1.75 -17.32
N THR A 5 3.90 1.84 -18.57
CA THR A 5 5.22 1.33 -18.92
C THR A 5 6.28 2.43 -18.96
N GLU A 6 5.88 3.68 -18.79
CA GLU A 6 6.80 4.80 -18.74
C GLU A 6 7.76 4.68 -17.56
N LYS A 7 8.98 5.16 -17.77
CA LYS A 7 9.97 5.19 -16.70
C LYS A 7 9.63 6.28 -15.69
N THR A 8 9.85 5.95 -14.42
CA THR A 8 9.64 6.88 -13.32
C THR A 8 10.95 7.54 -12.93
N SER A 9 10.90 8.42 -11.93
CA SER A 9 12.10 9.05 -11.38
C SER A 9 13.12 8.03 -10.88
N THR A 10 12.65 6.83 -10.51
CA THR A 10 13.51 5.75 -10.01
C THR A 10 14.17 4.94 -11.11
N GLY A 11 13.78 5.13 -12.37
CA GLY A 11 14.24 4.34 -13.50
C GLY A 11 13.46 3.04 -13.70
N LEU A 12 12.52 2.71 -12.82
CA LEU A 12 11.66 1.53 -12.94
C LEU A 12 10.41 1.86 -13.74
N GLU A 13 9.81 0.84 -14.36
CA GLU A 13 8.49 1.00 -14.96
C GLU A 13 7.47 1.35 -13.85
N ALA A 14 6.50 2.19 -14.19
CA ALA A 14 5.51 2.65 -13.21
C ALA A 14 4.73 1.49 -12.59
N ASN A 15 4.34 0.48 -13.37
CA ASN A 15 3.63 -0.68 -12.83
C ASN A 15 4.45 -1.42 -11.78
N LEU A 16 5.73 -1.64 -12.07
CA LEU A 16 6.63 -2.32 -11.14
C LEU A 16 6.86 -1.48 -9.89
N ALA A 17 7.14 -0.20 -10.06
CA ALA A 17 7.36 0.70 -8.92
C ALA A 17 6.12 0.77 -8.03
N ALA A 18 4.93 0.86 -8.61
CA ALA A 18 3.68 0.89 -7.87
C ALA A 18 3.48 -0.41 -7.07
N ALA A 19 3.76 -1.56 -7.67
CA ALA A 19 3.67 -2.84 -6.97
C ALA A 19 4.68 -2.91 -5.81
N LEU A 20 5.91 -2.47 -6.06
CA LEU A 20 6.96 -2.47 -5.03
C LEU A 20 6.63 -1.54 -3.86
N SER A 21 5.80 -0.51 -4.08
CA SER A 21 5.41 0.38 -3.00
C SER A 21 4.59 -0.31 -1.91
N TYR A 22 4.06 -1.50 -2.19
CA TYR A 22 3.35 -2.32 -1.21
C TYR A 22 4.20 -3.42 -0.59
N LEU A 23 5.40 -3.68 -1.12
CA LEU A 23 6.17 -4.89 -0.81
C LEU A 23 6.44 -5.08 0.68
N LEU A 24 6.88 -4.04 1.37
CA LEU A 24 7.11 -4.07 2.82
C LEU A 24 6.08 -3.23 3.56
N GLY A 25 4.84 -3.25 3.06
CA GLY A 25 3.75 -2.49 3.64
C GLY A 25 4.02 -0.99 3.55
N PHE A 26 3.78 -0.27 4.64
CA PHE A 26 3.93 1.19 4.60
C PHE A 26 5.39 1.65 4.44
N VAL A 27 6.37 0.79 4.76
CA VAL A 27 7.79 1.17 4.69
C VAL A 27 8.21 1.49 3.26
N THR A 28 7.94 0.58 2.30
CA THR A 28 8.26 0.84 0.90
C THR A 28 7.38 1.94 0.32
N GLY A 29 6.15 2.09 0.84
CA GLY A 29 5.32 3.23 0.47
C GLY A 29 5.98 4.56 0.79
N ILE A 30 6.52 4.70 2.00
CA ILE A 30 7.25 5.92 2.39
C ILE A 30 8.48 6.13 1.49
N VAL A 31 9.24 5.07 1.23
CA VAL A 31 10.43 5.18 0.38
C VAL A 31 10.05 5.72 -1.00
N PHE A 32 9.02 5.16 -1.63
CA PHE A 32 8.63 5.62 -2.95
C PHE A 32 8.05 7.04 -2.94
N LEU A 33 7.38 7.46 -1.87
CA LEU A 33 6.94 8.85 -1.76
C LEU A 33 8.12 9.82 -1.69
N LEU A 34 9.23 9.39 -1.08
CA LEU A 34 10.41 10.24 -0.96
C LEU A 34 11.21 10.31 -2.26
N ILE A 35 11.28 9.22 -3.01
CA ILE A 35 12.12 9.17 -4.21
C ILE A 35 11.36 9.39 -5.51
N GLU A 36 10.07 9.09 -5.55
CA GLU A 36 9.25 9.33 -6.75
C GLU A 36 8.48 10.64 -6.60
N LYS A 37 8.82 11.63 -7.41
CA LYS A 37 8.21 12.97 -7.33
C LYS A 37 7.24 13.27 -8.45
N GLU A 38 7.33 12.56 -9.56
CA GLU A 38 6.63 12.95 -10.79
C GLU A 38 5.51 12.01 -11.20
N ASN A 39 5.70 10.70 -11.07
CA ASN A 39 4.70 9.74 -11.56
C ASN A 39 3.54 9.61 -10.57
N ARG A 40 2.38 10.13 -10.97
CA ARG A 40 1.20 10.16 -10.12
C ARG A 40 0.69 8.75 -9.78
N PHE A 41 0.77 7.80 -10.72
CA PHE A 41 0.31 6.43 -10.50
C PHE A 41 1.11 5.76 -9.37
N VAL A 42 2.43 5.88 -9.40
CA VAL A 42 3.29 5.35 -8.35
C VAL A 42 3.02 6.04 -7.02
N ARG A 43 2.89 7.35 -7.04
CA ARG A 43 2.62 8.13 -5.83
C ARG A 43 1.27 7.76 -5.22
N PHE A 44 0.25 7.52 -6.06
CA PHE A 44 -1.05 7.08 -5.58
C PHE A 44 -0.92 5.76 -4.79
N HIS A 45 -0.27 4.76 -5.39
CA HIS A 45 -0.11 3.47 -4.71
C HIS A 45 0.77 3.57 -3.46
N ALA A 46 1.80 4.42 -3.52
CA ALA A 46 2.66 4.64 -2.35
C ALA A 46 1.87 5.29 -1.20
N PHE A 47 1.05 6.30 -1.48
CA PHE A 47 0.17 6.89 -0.47
C PHE A 47 -0.83 5.88 0.07
N GLN A 48 -1.45 5.11 -0.82
CA GLN A 48 -2.41 4.10 -0.39
C GLN A 48 -1.74 3.05 0.50
N SER A 49 -0.52 2.64 0.17
CA SER A 49 0.25 1.70 0.98
C SER A 49 0.50 2.26 2.39
N VAL A 50 0.97 3.51 2.47
CA VAL A 50 1.24 4.16 3.76
C VAL A 50 -0.03 4.25 4.60
N LEU A 51 -1.12 4.72 4.00
CA LEU A 51 -2.38 4.92 4.73
C LEU A 51 -2.99 3.59 5.15
N ALA A 52 -3.07 2.61 4.23
CA ALA A 52 -3.71 1.34 4.52
C ALA A 52 -2.92 0.51 5.53
N PHE A 53 -1.64 0.26 5.23
CA PHE A 53 -0.83 -0.59 6.08
C PHE A 53 -0.36 0.12 7.34
N GLY A 54 -0.22 1.44 7.27
CA GLY A 54 0.02 2.25 8.47
C GLY A 54 -1.14 2.17 9.44
N ALA A 55 -2.37 2.30 8.93
CA ALA A 55 -3.57 2.20 9.75
C ALA A 55 -3.73 0.80 10.35
N ILE A 56 -3.49 -0.25 9.56
CA ILE A 56 -3.54 -1.63 10.05
C ILE A 56 -2.52 -1.85 11.16
N THR A 57 -1.29 -1.35 10.97
CA THR A 57 -0.25 -1.47 11.99
C THR A 57 -0.64 -0.75 13.26
N LEU A 58 -1.20 0.45 13.14
CA LEU A 58 -1.64 1.23 14.30
C LEU A 58 -2.75 0.50 15.07
N VAL A 59 -3.74 -0.03 14.36
CA VAL A 59 -4.83 -0.79 14.99
C VAL A 59 -4.28 -1.99 15.73
N TRP A 60 -3.35 -2.72 15.13
CA TRP A 60 -2.75 -3.89 15.79
C TRP A 60 -1.97 -3.48 17.04
N MET A 61 -1.23 -2.40 16.97
CA MET A 61 -0.51 -1.89 18.16
C MET A 61 -1.48 -1.55 19.29
N LEU A 62 -2.61 -0.91 18.96
CA LEU A 62 -3.62 -0.56 19.97
C LEU A 62 -4.28 -1.81 20.56
N LEU A 63 -4.57 -2.82 19.74
CA LEU A 63 -5.14 -4.08 20.23
C LEU A 63 -4.19 -4.82 21.16
N ASN A 64 -2.89 -4.67 20.96
CA ASN A 64 -1.89 -5.29 21.82
C ASN A 64 -1.78 -4.65 23.20
N ALA A 65 -2.49 -3.56 23.45
CA ALA A 65 -2.64 -3.03 24.81
C ALA A 65 -3.37 -4.04 25.71
N VAL A 66 -4.19 -4.95 25.10
CA VAL A 66 -4.75 -6.13 25.77
C VAL A 66 -4.06 -7.34 25.13
N PRO A 67 -3.01 -7.91 25.75
CA PRO A 67 -2.12 -8.87 25.08
C PRO A 67 -2.82 -10.08 24.45
N LEU A 68 -3.71 -10.73 25.17
CA LEU A 68 -4.41 -11.91 24.64
C LEU A 68 -5.31 -11.51 23.46
N LEU A 69 -6.04 -10.42 23.60
CA LEU A 69 -6.94 -9.91 22.56
C LEU A 69 -6.15 -9.54 21.30
N GLY A 70 -5.05 -8.82 21.46
CA GLY A 70 -4.20 -8.42 20.34
C GLY A 70 -3.59 -9.62 19.63
N PHE A 71 -3.14 -10.62 20.37
CA PHE A 71 -2.58 -11.83 19.78
C PHE A 71 -3.63 -12.60 18.97
N VAL A 72 -4.80 -12.84 19.57
CA VAL A 72 -5.86 -13.61 18.90
C VAL A 72 -6.36 -12.90 17.65
N PHE A 73 -6.69 -11.61 17.73
CA PHE A 73 -7.12 -10.85 16.57
C PHE A 73 -6.02 -10.71 15.54
N GLY A 74 -4.77 -10.54 15.95
CA GLY A 74 -3.64 -10.46 15.05
C GLY A 74 -3.48 -11.71 14.21
N VAL A 75 -3.46 -12.86 14.84
CA VAL A 75 -3.25 -14.14 14.14
C VAL A 75 -4.45 -14.55 13.31
N LEU A 76 -5.67 -14.36 13.81
CA LEU A 76 -6.87 -14.89 13.16
C LEU A 76 -7.50 -13.92 12.16
N VAL A 77 -7.30 -12.62 12.33
CA VAL A 77 -7.98 -11.62 11.48
C VAL A 77 -6.98 -10.71 10.79
N ILE A 78 -6.13 -10.01 11.54
CA ILE A 78 -5.29 -8.97 10.97
C ILE A 78 -4.27 -9.53 9.97
N ILE A 79 -3.54 -10.58 10.36
CA ILE A 79 -2.52 -11.17 9.48
C ILE A 79 -3.14 -11.75 8.20
N PRO A 80 -4.18 -12.63 8.28
CA PRO A 80 -4.78 -13.16 7.06
C PRO A 80 -5.41 -12.08 6.18
N ALA A 81 -6.15 -11.15 6.76
CA ALA A 81 -6.80 -10.08 6.01
C ALA A 81 -5.76 -9.17 5.36
N SER A 82 -4.70 -8.82 6.08
CA SER A 82 -3.63 -7.98 5.56
C SER A 82 -2.86 -8.67 4.44
N ALA A 83 -2.62 -9.98 4.57
CA ALA A 83 -1.94 -10.74 3.52
C ALA A 83 -2.74 -10.78 2.23
N ILE A 84 -4.05 -10.99 2.33
CA ILE A 84 -4.93 -10.99 1.16
C ILE A 84 -4.95 -9.60 0.54
N LEU A 85 -5.14 -8.57 1.33
CA LEU A 85 -5.14 -7.20 0.85
C LEU A 85 -3.82 -6.83 0.18
N TRP A 86 -2.70 -7.21 0.79
CA TRP A 86 -1.37 -6.98 0.27
C TRP A 86 -1.18 -7.60 -1.12
N LEU A 87 -1.56 -8.86 -1.27
CA LEU A 87 -1.47 -9.56 -2.55
C LEU A 87 -2.36 -8.91 -3.61
N VAL A 88 -3.59 -8.55 -3.25
CA VAL A 88 -4.52 -7.91 -4.18
C VAL A 88 -3.98 -6.56 -4.63
N LEU A 89 -3.51 -5.74 -3.70
CA LEU A 89 -3.00 -4.42 -4.04
C LEU A 89 -1.74 -4.48 -4.91
N MET A 90 -0.81 -5.39 -4.59
CA MET A 90 0.38 -5.57 -5.42
C MET A 90 0.01 -6.02 -6.83
N PHE A 91 -0.90 -6.97 -6.94
CA PHE A 91 -1.32 -7.50 -8.22
C PHE A 91 -2.03 -6.43 -9.06
N LYS A 92 -2.95 -5.69 -8.46
CA LYS A 92 -3.67 -4.62 -9.15
C LYS A 92 -2.72 -3.51 -9.60
N ALA A 93 -1.77 -3.13 -8.75
CA ALA A 93 -0.79 -2.12 -9.10
C ALA A 93 0.09 -2.57 -10.26
N TYR A 94 0.51 -3.82 -10.25
CA TYR A 94 1.33 -4.37 -11.32
C TYR A 94 0.57 -4.45 -12.64
N GLN A 95 -0.76 -4.64 -12.58
CA GLN A 95 -1.62 -4.63 -13.77
C GLN A 95 -1.89 -3.22 -14.29
N GLY A 96 -1.44 -2.19 -13.60
CA GLY A 96 -1.67 -0.80 -14.02
C GLY A 96 -3.00 -0.24 -13.57
N GLU A 97 -3.69 -0.89 -12.65
CA GLU A 97 -4.97 -0.41 -12.14
C GLU A 97 -4.78 0.50 -10.94
N GLU A 98 -5.51 1.62 -10.93
CA GLU A 98 -5.60 2.50 -9.76
C GLU A 98 -6.73 2.00 -8.86
N PHE A 99 -6.52 0.83 -8.25
CA PHE A 99 -7.52 0.21 -7.41
C PHE A 99 -7.62 0.97 -6.08
N ARG A 100 -8.75 1.62 -5.85
CA ARG A 100 -8.94 2.49 -4.69
C ARG A 100 -9.66 1.77 -3.58
N LEU A 101 -9.02 1.71 -2.41
CA LEU A 101 -9.65 1.19 -1.21
C LEU A 101 -10.70 2.20 -0.71
N PRO A 102 -11.77 1.73 -0.03
CA PRO A 102 -12.72 2.65 0.60
C PRO A 102 -12.01 3.59 1.56
N ILE A 103 -12.37 4.86 1.55
CA ILE A 103 -11.79 5.92 2.39
C ILE A 103 -10.35 6.23 2.04
N VAL A 104 -9.46 5.23 2.11
CA VAL A 104 -8.02 5.39 1.88
C VAL A 104 -7.71 5.78 0.43
N GLY A 105 -8.36 5.12 -0.53
CA GLY A 105 -8.11 5.36 -1.94
C GLY A 105 -8.37 6.79 -2.38
N PRO A 106 -9.54 7.38 -2.08
CA PRO A 106 -9.79 8.77 -2.41
C PRO A 106 -8.78 9.74 -1.77
N ILE A 107 -8.38 9.50 -0.54
CA ILE A 107 -7.38 10.34 0.14
C ILE A 107 -6.03 10.23 -0.58
N ALA A 108 -5.62 9.01 -0.93
CA ALA A 108 -4.36 8.81 -1.66
C ALA A 108 -4.40 9.47 -3.03
N ALA A 109 -5.53 9.38 -3.74
CA ALA A 109 -5.69 9.99 -5.06
C ALA A 109 -5.62 11.51 -4.98
N GLU A 110 -6.19 12.10 -3.94
CA GLU A 110 -6.17 13.55 -3.76
C GLU A 110 -4.77 14.06 -3.46
N ARG A 111 -3.96 13.26 -2.75
CA ARG A 111 -2.63 13.67 -2.30
C ARG A 111 -1.51 13.30 -3.27
N SER A 112 -1.79 12.46 -4.21
CA SER A 112 -0.78 12.05 -5.18
C SER A 112 -0.58 13.10 -6.28
#